data_bbfa1030aeaf503dfd32652ffe235940
#
_entry.id   bbfa1030aeaf503dfd32652ffe235940
#
_cell.length_a   1.000
_cell.length_b   1.000
_cell.length_c   1.000
_cell.angle_alpha   90.00
_cell.angle_beta   90.00
_cell.angle_gamma   90.00
#
_symmetry.space_group_name_H-M   'P 1'
#
loop_
_entity.id
_entity.type
_entity.pdbx_description
1 polymer ?
#
loop_
_entity_poly.entity_id
_entity_poly.type
_entity_poly.pdbx_seq_one_letter_code
_entity_poly.pdbx_strand_id
1 'polypeptide(L)'
;MRTSLWQIFIVRNFDVVSVKNLRIDPDRLWDSLMEMAKIGPGVAGGNNRQTLTDEDAEGRALFQTWCEKAGMDMGVDTMGNMFATRAGTDPDALPVYVGSHLDTQPTGGKYDGVLGVLGGLELVRTLNDLDVSTKHPIVVVNWTNEEGTRFAPAMLASGVFAGRHEQDWAYDRTDSDGKKFGDELKRIGW
;
A
#
# COMPACT_ATOMS: atom_id res chain seq x y z
N MET A 1 -0.38 -18.15 -62.11
CA MET A 1 -0.82 -16.88 -61.46
C MET A 1 -0.68 -17.03 -59.96
N ARG A 2 0.33 -16.37 -59.36
CA ARG A 2 0.56 -16.35 -57.91
C ARG A 2 0.18 -14.96 -57.44
N THR A 3 -0.92 -14.86 -56.72
CA THR A 3 -1.33 -13.63 -56.01
C THR A 3 -0.62 -13.56 -54.68
N SER A 4 0.32 -12.62 -54.54
CA SER A 4 1.00 -12.31 -53.31
C SER A 4 0.10 -11.46 -52.40
N LEU A 5 -0.28 -12.01 -51.28
CA LEU A 5 -0.92 -11.27 -50.18
C LEU A 5 0.14 -10.46 -49.45
N TRP A 6 0.15 -9.13 -49.67
CA TRP A 6 0.87 -8.20 -48.85
C TRP A 6 0.13 -8.04 -47.49
N GLN A 7 0.66 -8.64 -46.45
CA GLN A 7 0.23 -8.29 -45.08
C GLN A 7 0.74 -6.89 -44.77
N ILE A 8 -0.19 -5.95 -44.66
CA ILE A 8 0.10 -4.61 -44.13
C ILE A 8 0.27 -4.75 -42.63
N PHE A 9 1.51 -4.75 -42.17
CA PHE A 9 1.82 -4.53 -40.77
C PHE A 9 1.51 -3.07 -40.43
N ILE A 10 0.39 -2.82 -39.78
CA ILE A 10 0.15 -1.53 -39.13
C ILE A 10 1.10 -1.48 -37.91
N VAL A 11 2.25 -0.86 -38.08
CA VAL A 11 3.08 -0.44 -36.98
C VAL A 11 2.29 0.67 -36.30
N ARG A 12 1.62 0.35 -35.18
CA ARG A 12 1.14 1.38 -34.28
C ARG A 12 2.40 2.11 -33.79
N ASN A 13 2.57 3.35 -34.23
CA ASN A 13 3.48 4.26 -33.57
C ASN A 13 3.00 4.38 -32.12
N PHE A 14 3.68 3.72 -31.19
CA PHE A 14 3.57 4.07 -29.81
C PHE A 14 4.17 5.48 -29.69
N ASP A 15 3.31 6.48 -29.60
CA ASP A 15 3.74 7.80 -29.20
C ASP A 15 4.44 7.61 -27.85
N VAL A 16 5.74 7.85 -27.82
CA VAL A 16 6.52 7.86 -26.57
C VAL A 16 5.94 9.00 -25.76
N VAL A 17 5.03 8.69 -24.84
CA VAL A 17 4.51 9.68 -23.90
C VAL A 17 5.71 10.29 -23.22
N SER A 18 5.88 11.61 -23.40
CA SER A 18 6.97 12.32 -22.73
C SER A 18 6.70 12.29 -21.23
N VAL A 19 7.39 11.41 -20.52
CA VAL A 19 7.33 11.31 -19.05
C VAL A 19 8.00 12.48 -18.33
N LYS A 20 8.37 13.54 -19.06
CA LYS A 20 8.91 14.76 -18.48
C LYS A 20 7.78 15.53 -17.80
N ASN A 21 8.04 15.94 -16.56
CA ASN A 21 7.13 16.77 -15.75
C ASN A 21 5.76 16.12 -15.41
N LEU A 22 5.73 14.82 -15.12
CA LEU A 22 4.55 14.19 -14.55
C LEU A 22 4.12 14.93 -13.28
N ARG A 23 2.81 15.09 -13.11
CA ARG A 23 2.21 15.71 -11.93
C ARG A 23 1.12 14.79 -11.41
N ILE A 24 1.10 14.58 -10.11
CA ILE A 24 -0.01 13.92 -9.42
C ILE A 24 -1.25 14.82 -9.45
N ASP A 25 -2.40 14.22 -9.15
CA ASP A 25 -3.61 14.96 -8.79
C ASP A 25 -3.56 15.30 -7.29
N PRO A 26 -3.23 16.55 -6.91
CA PRO A 26 -3.07 16.92 -5.50
C PRO A 26 -4.39 16.92 -4.74
N ASP A 27 -5.50 17.22 -5.40
CA ASP A 27 -6.83 17.23 -4.78
C ASP A 27 -7.27 15.81 -4.47
N ARG A 28 -7.06 14.86 -5.38
CA ARG A 28 -7.35 13.44 -5.16
C ARG A 28 -6.51 12.84 -4.03
N LEU A 29 -5.22 13.18 -3.96
CA LEU A 29 -4.37 12.76 -2.83
C LEU A 29 -4.89 13.35 -1.51
N TRP A 30 -5.21 14.64 -1.50
CA TRP A 30 -5.75 15.30 -0.33
C TRP A 30 -7.06 14.69 0.13
N ASP A 31 -7.99 14.45 -0.78
CA ASP A 31 -9.29 13.82 -0.49
C ASP A 31 -9.10 12.41 0.07
N SER A 32 -8.16 11.63 -0.49
CA SER A 32 -7.83 10.30 0.03
C SER A 32 -7.27 10.36 1.47
N LEU A 33 -6.39 11.33 1.77
CA LEU A 33 -5.87 11.56 3.13
C LEU A 33 -6.99 11.95 4.09
N MET A 34 -7.90 12.84 3.68
CA MET A 34 -9.01 13.30 4.52
C MET A 34 -10.05 12.19 4.74
N GLU A 35 -10.29 11.34 3.76
CA GLU A 35 -11.19 10.20 3.91
C GLU A 35 -10.60 9.15 4.87
N MET A 36 -9.32 8.78 4.72
CA MET A 36 -8.64 7.90 5.65
C MET A 36 -8.61 8.49 7.08
N ALA A 37 -8.51 9.80 7.23
CA ALA A 37 -8.51 10.48 8.52
C ALA A 37 -9.85 10.42 9.28
N LYS A 38 -10.95 10.04 8.63
CA LYS A 38 -12.25 9.82 9.30
C LYS A 38 -12.28 8.51 10.09
N ILE A 39 -11.39 7.58 9.78
CA ILE A 39 -11.29 6.27 10.43
C ILE A 39 -10.36 6.38 11.63
N GLY A 40 -10.88 6.08 12.83
CA GLY A 40 -10.15 6.21 14.08
C GLY A 40 -9.83 7.68 14.41
N PRO A 41 -10.85 8.55 14.57
CA PRO A 41 -10.62 9.94 14.94
C PRO A 41 -9.98 10.01 16.34
N GLY A 42 -8.95 10.84 16.47
CA GLY A 42 -8.21 11.05 17.70
C GLY A 42 -8.43 12.45 18.30
N VAL A 43 -7.69 12.75 19.34
CA VAL A 43 -7.73 14.05 20.03
C VAL A 43 -7.19 15.18 19.14
N ALA A 44 -7.66 16.39 19.36
CA ALA A 44 -7.20 17.60 18.69
C ALA A 44 -7.21 17.49 17.13
N GLY A 45 -8.11 16.68 16.58
CA GLY A 45 -8.23 16.46 15.14
C GLY A 45 -7.17 15.53 14.54
N GLY A 46 -6.44 14.80 15.35
CA GLY A 46 -5.53 13.72 14.93
C GLY A 46 -6.25 12.40 14.69
N ASN A 47 -5.49 11.31 14.68
CA ASN A 47 -5.98 9.95 14.54
C ASN A 47 -5.53 9.04 15.71
N ASN A 48 -6.36 8.04 16.00
CA ASN A 48 -6.06 6.93 16.89
C ASN A 48 -6.50 5.63 16.19
N ARG A 49 -5.73 5.19 15.22
CA ARG A 49 -5.92 3.96 14.47
C ARG A 49 -4.73 3.04 14.76
N GLN A 50 -4.69 2.53 15.99
CA GLN A 50 -3.59 1.65 16.39
C GLN A 50 -3.68 0.32 15.65
N THR A 51 -2.52 -0.27 15.42
CA THR A 51 -2.41 -1.51 14.64
C THR A 51 -3.34 -2.61 15.17
N LEU A 52 -3.97 -3.36 14.25
CA LEU A 52 -4.86 -4.49 14.50
C LEU A 52 -6.07 -4.16 15.41
N THR A 53 -6.48 -2.89 15.49
CA THR A 53 -7.79 -2.51 16.03
C THR A 53 -8.86 -2.62 14.93
N ASP A 54 -10.13 -2.42 15.30
CA ASP A 54 -11.22 -2.41 14.33
C ASP A 54 -11.10 -1.22 13.37
N GLU A 55 -10.59 -0.08 13.86
CA GLU A 55 -10.28 1.07 13.03
C GLU A 55 -9.15 0.77 12.03
N ASP A 56 -8.09 0.04 12.45
CA ASP A 56 -7.05 -0.38 11.51
C ASP A 56 -7.60 -1.35 10.47
N ALA A 57 -8.47 -2.28 10.86
CA ALA A 57 -9.16 -3.18 9.91
C ALA A 57 -9.99 -2.40 8.88
N GLU A 58 -10.73 -1.37 9.30
CA GLU A 58 -11.50 -0.50 8.42
C GLU A 58 -10.57 0.29 7.46
N GLY A 59 -9.48 0.86 7.98
CA GLY A 59 -8.48 1.58 7.17
C GLY A 59 -7.82 0.68 6.12
N ARG A 60 -7.48 -0.55 6.48
CA ARG A 60 -6.94 -1.58 5.57
C ARG A 60 -7.93 -1.94 4.47
N ALA A 61 -9.20 -2.16 4.81
CA ALA A 61 -10.25 -2.48 3.85
C ALA A 61 -10.49 -1.33 2.86
N LEU A 62 -10.44 -0.07 3.34
CA LEU A 62 -10.53 1.11 2.49
C LEU A 62 -9.35 1.21 1.52
N PHE A 63 -8.12 1.02 2.02
CA PHE A 63 -6.92 1.01 1.19
C PHE A 63 -6.98 -0.09 0.13
N GLN A 64 -7.32 -1.32 0.51
CA GLN A 64 -7.51 -2.43 -0.43
C GLN A 64 -8.50 -2.06 -1.53
N THR A 65 -9.68 -1.54 -1.16
CA THR A 65 -10.72 -1.11 -2.10
C THR A 65 -10.19 -0.07 -3.11
N TRP A 66 -9.37 0.86 -2.67
CA TRP A 66 -8.79 1.87 -3.54
C TRP A 66 -7.73 1.30 -4.48
N CYS A 67 -6.90 0.37 -4.00
CA CYS A 67 -5.89 -0.31 -4.81
C CYS A 67 -6.53 -1.18 -5.90
N GLU A 68 -7.55 -1.97 -5.55
CA GLU A 68 -8.30 -2.80 -6.50
C GLU A 68 -8.99 -1.94 -7.57
N LYS A 69 -9.58 -0.80 -7.19
CA LYS A 69 -10.15 0.17 -8.15
C LYS A 69 -9.10 0.80 -9.06
N ALA A 70 -7.86 0.90 -8.60
CA ALA A 70 -6.73 1.35 -9.42
C ALA A 70 -6.12 0.24 -10.29
N GLY A 71 -6.71 -0.97 -10.31
CA GLY A 71 -6.26 -2.10 -11.10
C GLY A 71 -5.00 -2.78 -10.55
N MET A 72 -4.80 -2.71 -9.24
CA MET A 72 -3.67 -3.37 -8.56
C MET A 72 -4.09 -4.71 -7.97
N ASP A 73 -3.18 -5.68 -8.02
CA ASP A 73 -3.34 -6.98 -7.37
C ASP A 73 -2.92 -6.86 -5.88
N MET A 74 -3.78 -7.39 -4.99
CA MET A 74 -3.52 -7.35 -3.55
C MET A 74 -2.89 -8.64 -3.05
N GLY A 75 -1.81 -8.51 -2.28
CA GLY A 75 -1.18 -9.58 -1.52
C GLY A 75 -1.04 -9.18 -0.05
N VAL A 76 -1.06 -10.17 0.83
CA VAL A 76 -0.83 -9.98 2.26
C VAL A 76 0.11 -11.08 2.75
N ASP A 77 1.13 -10.73 3.50
CA ASP A 77 2.03 -11.71 4.09
C ASP A 77 1.52 -12.22 5.46
N THR A 78 2.25 -13.14 6.04
CA THR A 78 1.89 -13.76 7.33
C THR A 78 1.90 -12.76 8.50
N MET A 79 2.54 -11.61 8.36
CA MET A 79 2.54 -10.54 9.37
C MET A 79 1.46 -9.48 9.14
N GLY A 80 0.61 -9.68 8.10
CA GLY A 80 -0.42 -8.73 7.73
C GLY A 80 0.09 -7.52 6.95
N ASN A 81 1.36 -7.51 6.52
CA ASN A 81 1.83 -6.47 5.61
C ASN A 81 1.07 -6.58 4.29
N MET A 82 0.57 -5.46 3.80
CA MET A 82 -0.21 -5.41 2.55
C MET A 82 0.66 -4.93 1.40
N PHE A 83 0.55 -5.62 0.26
CA PHE A 83 1.30 -5.33 -0.96
C PHE A 83 0.33 -5.17 -2.12
N ALA A 84 0.12 -3.94 -2.56
CA ALA A 84 -0.67 -3.66 -3.75
C ALA A 84 0.26 -3.54 -4.96
N THR A 85 0.13 -4.43 -5.93
CA THR A 85 1.04 -4.56 -7.07
C THR A 85 0.40 -4.06 -8.35
N ARG A 86 1.01 -3.05 -8.97
CA ARG A 86 0.76 -2.68 -10.36
C ARG A 86 1.77 -3.41 -11.25
N ALA A 87 1.31 -4.17 -12.21
CA ALA A 87 2.18 -4.93 -13.13
C ALA A 87 3.11 -4.00 -13.92
N GLY A 88 4.33 -4.48 -14.16
CA GLY A 88 5.26 -3.92 -15.14
C GLY A 88 5.09 -4.58 -16.50
N THR A 89 5.81 -4.07 -17.50
CA THR A 89 5.85 -4.67 -18.85
C THR A 89 6.86 -5.82 -18.97
N ASP A 90 7.77 -5.94 -18.02
CA ASP A 90 8.78 -7.00 -17.93
C ASP A 90 8.48 -7.87 -16.69
N PRO A 91 7.98 -9.10 -16.86
CA PRO A 91 7.61 -9.98 -15.75
C PRO A 91 8.81 -10.43 -14.92
N ASP A 92 10.03 -10.36 -15.46
CA ASP A 92 11.26 -10.76 -14.79
C ASP A 92 11.93 -9.58 -14.06
N ALA A 93 11.43 -8.37 -14.23
CA ALA A 93 11.99 -7.19 -13.57
C ALA A 93 11.62 -7.16 -12.08
N LEU A 94 12.61 -6.89 -11.23
CA LEU A 94 12.37 -6.73 -9.79
C LEU A 94 11.44 -5.55 -9.53
N PRO A 95 10.51 -5.67 -8.57
CA PRO A 95 9.57 -4.59 -8.25
C PRO A 95 10.26 -3.39 -7.60
N VAL A 96 9.66 -2.21 -7.79
CA VAL A 96 9.98 -1.00 -7.05
C VAL A 96 8.95 -0.84 -5.94
N TYR A 97 9.40 -0.81 -4.69
CA TYR A 97 8.55 -0.63 -3.52
C TYR A 97 8.43 0.85 -3.15
N VAL A 98 7.22 1.27 -2.84
CA VAL A 98 6.89 2.58 -2.29
C VAL A 98 5.82 2.41 -1.23
N GLY A 99 5.89 3.14 -0.14
CA GLY A 99 4.86 3.06 0.91
C GLY A 99 5.37 3.44 2.28
N SER A 100 4.59 3.13 3.28
CA SER A 100 4.86 3.35 4.70
C SER A 100 3.91 2.49 5.53
N HIS A 101 3.12 3.09 6.45
CA HIS A 101 2.17 2.41 7.33
C HIS A 101 0.84 3.18 7.42
N LEU A 102 -0.22 2.48 7.84
CA LEU A 102 -1.52 3.08 8.09
C LEU A 102 -1.85 3.14 9.59
N ASP A 103 -1.20 2.32 10.42
CA ASP A 103 -1.36 2.40 11.86
C ASP A 103 -0.81 3.73 12.40
N THR A 104 -1.39 4.20 13.49
CA THR A 104 -1.02 5.45 14.14
C THR A 104 -0.71 5.23 15.62
N GLN A 105 -0.02 6.20 16.21
CA GLN A 105 0.04 6.32 17.66
C GLN A 105 -1.34 6.65 18.24
N PRO A 106 -1.55 6.47 19.58
CA PRO A 106 -2.82 6.82 20.24
C PRO A 106 -3.24 8.28 20.06
N THR A 107 -2.26 9.17 19.89
CA THR A 107 -2.46 10.61 19.64
C THR A 107 -1.73 11.03 18.36
N GLY A 108 -1.83 10.20 17.32
CA GLY A 108 -1.11 10.36 16.07
C GLY A 108 -1.63 11.49 15.19
N GLY A 109 -0.81 11.90 14.24
CA GLY A 109 -1.20 12.83 13.18
C GLY A 109 -1.98 12.12 12.06
N LYS A 110 -2.62 12.91 11.18
CA LYS A 110 -3.37 12.39 10.03
C LYS A 110 -2.48 11.91 8.88
N TYR A 111 -1.22 12.30 8.88
CA TYR A 111 -0.33 12.18 7.71
C TYR A 111 0.83 11.24 7.94
N ASP A 112 1.19 11.02 9.20
CA ASP A 112 2.28 10.13 9.59
C ASP A 112 2.03 8.72 9.04
N GLY A 113 2.99 8.18 8.30
CA GLY A 113 2.86 6.93 7.55
C GLY A 113 1.86 6.98 6.38
N VAL A 114 0.65 7.47 6.66
CA VAL A 114 -0.48 7.51 5.72
C VAL A 114 -0.12 8.22 4.42
N LEU A 115 0.62 9.35 4.50
CA LEU A 115 1.06 10.06 3.31
C LEU A 115 1.96 9.19 2.41
N GLY A 116 2.85 8.38 3.00
CA GLY A 116 3.72 7.48 2.23
C GLY A 116 2.96 6.39 1.49
N VAL A 117 1.94 5.81 2.13
CA VAL A 117 1.08 4.79 1.52
C VAL A 117 0.19 5.39 0.43
N LEU A 118 -0.54 6.46 0.74
CA LEU A 118 -1.49 7.07 -0.20
C LEU A 118 -0.79 7.85 -1.32
N GLY A 119 0.42 8.38 -1.07
CA GLY A 119 1.28 8.94 -2.11
C GLY A 119 1.73 7.88 -3.12
N GLY A 120 2.02 6.67 -2.66
CA GLY A 120 2.29 5.51 -3.53
C GLY A 120 1.07 5.14 -4.38
N LEU A 121 -0.11 5.09 -3.79
CA LEU A 121 -1.36 4.85 -4.52
C LEU A 121 -1.63 5.97 -5.54
N GLU A 122 -1.42 7.23 -5.17
CA GLU A 122 -1.62 8.35 -6.08
C GLU A 122 -0.63 8.33 -7.25
N LEU A 123 0.62 7.91 -7.02
CA LEU A 123 1.58 7.66 -8.10
C LEU A 123 1.01 6.66 -9.12
N VAL A 124 0.45 5.53 -8.65
CA VAL A 124 -0.13 4.51 -9.53
C VAL A 124 -1.34 5.06 -10.30
N ARG A 125 -2.25 5.76 -9.61
CA ARG A 125 -3.41 6.42 -10.25
C ARG A 125 -2.98 7.41 -11.35
N THR A 126 -1.97 8.22 -11.07
CA THR A 126 -1.41 9.17 -12.03
C THR A 126 -0.84 8.47 -13.26
N LEU A 127 -0.09 7.37 -13.08
CA LEU A 127 0.42 6.59 -14.20
C LEU A 127 -0.69 5.98 -15.04
N ASN A 128 -1.78 5.55 -14.40
CA ASN A 128 -2.95 5.02 -15.10
C ASN A 128 -3.68 6.10 -15.89
N ASP A 129 -3.91 7.27 -15.30
CA ASP A 129 -4.58 8.41 -15.97
C ASP A 129 -3.82 8.89 -17.21
N LEU A 130 -2.50 8.75 -17.19
CA LEU A 130 -1.61 9.16 -18.28
C LEU A 130 -1.28 8.01 -19.26
N ASP A 131 -1.86 6.83 -19.06
CA ASP A 131 -1.57 5.61 -19.84
C ASP A 131 -0.06 5.29 -19.93
N VAL A 132 0.67 5.54 -18.82
CA VAL A 132 2.11 5.29 -18.73
C VAL A 132 2.37 3.89 -18.20
N SER A 133 2.97 3.03 -19.00
CA SER A 133 3.48 1.72 -18.57
C SER A 133 4.89 1.85 -17.99
N THR A 134 5.17 1.07 -16.95
CA THR A 134 6.50 0.96 -16.35
C THR A 134 7.13 -0.38 -16.67
N LYS A 135 8.46 -0.41 -16.84
CA LYS A 135 9.17 -1.67 -17.04
C LYS A 135 9.04 -2.57 -15.82
N HIS A 136 9.34 -2.02 -14.64
CA HIS A 136 9.27 -2.72 -13.37
C HIS A 136 7.86 -2.66 -12.78
N PRO A 137 7.40 -3.72 -12.10
CA PRO A 137 6.22 -3.63 -11.25
C PRO A 137 6.41 -2.54 -10.17
N ILE A 138 5.31 -1.88 -9.79
CA ILE A 138 5.30 -0.96 -8.66
C ILE A 138 4.46 -1.60 -7.56
N VAL A 139 5.03 -1.70 -6.36
CA VAL A 139 4.35 -2.26 -5.19
C VAL A 139 4.17 -1.17 -4.16
N VAL A 140 2.91 -0.84 -3.86
CA VAL A 140 2.57 0.05 -2.75
C VAL A 140 2.41 -0.81 -1.50
N VAL A 141 3.21 -0.53 -0.48
CA VAL A 141 3.23 -1.33 0.75
C VAL A 141 2.64 -0.56 1.93
N ASN A 142 1.85 -1.28 2.75
CA ASN A 142 1.44 -0.87 4.07
C ASN A 142 2.07 -1.83 5.09
N TRP A 143 3.08 -1.36 5.83
CA TRP A 143 3.73 -2.12 6.89
C TRP A 143 2.86 -2.17 8.15
N THR A 144 2.67 -3.37 8.70
CA THR A 144 1.86 -3.58 9.91
C THR A 144 2.67 -3.30 11.17
N ASN A 145 2.09 -2.57 12.11
CA ASN A 145 2.70 -2.25 13.40
C ASN A 145 4.06 -1.53 13.24
N GLU A 146 4.07 -0.51 12.39
CA GLU A 146 5.28 0.30 12.21
C GLU A 146 5.57 1.11 13.48
N GLU A 147 4.56 1.73 14.05
CA GLU A 147 4.67 2.59 15.22
C GLU A 147 5.07 1.85 16.51
N GLY A 148 4.73 0.57 16.64
CA GLY A 148 5.06 -0.24 17.82
C GLY A 148 4.38 0.19 19.11
N THR A 149 3.43 1.10 19.05
CA THR A 149 2.76 1.65 20.23
C THR A 149 1.83 0.66 20.90
N ARG A 150 1.19 -0.22 20.12
CA ARG A 150 0.37 -1.30 20.66
C ARG A 150 1.18 -2.56 20.94
N PHE A 151 2.03 -2.98 20.02
CA PHE A 151 2.89 -4.16 20.15
C PHE A 151 4.36 -3.75 19.93
N ALA A 152 5.13 -3.60 21.00
CA ALA A 152 6.54 -3.30 20.88
C ALA A 152 7.35 -4.48 20.30
N PRO A 153 8.39 -4.20 19.52
CA PRO A 153 8.93 -2.90 19.13
C PRO A 153 8.24 -2.28 17.90
N ALA A 154 8.59 -1.03 17.59
CA ALA A 154 8.30 -0.40 16.30
C ALA A 154 8.90 -1.23 15.16
N MET A 155 8.34 -1.07 13.94
CA MET A 155 8.73 -1.78 12.72
C MET A 155 8.70 -3.31 12.87
N LEU A 156 7.75 -3.84 13.67
CA LEU A 156 7.69 -5.25 14.02
C LEU A 156 7.53 -6.13 12.77
N ALA A 157 6.52 -5.87 11.96
CA ALA A 157 6.22 -6.73 10.82
C ALA A 157 7.21 -6.54 9.66
N SER A 158 7.67 -5.32 9.40
CA SER A 158 8.75 -5.07 8.44
C SER A 158 10.07 -5.68 8.92
N GLY A 159 10.30 -5.77 10.22
CA GLY A 159 11.44 -6.46 10.82
C GLY A 159 11.42 -7.96 10.56
N VAL A 160 10.24 -8.61 10.62
CA VAL A 160 10.07 -10.03 10.22
C VAL A 160 10.30 -10.20 8.72
N PHE A 161 9.70 -9.34 7.90
CA PHE A 161 9.91 -9.35 6.44
C PHE A 161 11.39 -9.23 6.06
N ALA A 162 12.15 -8.41 6.78
CA ALA A 162 13.58 -8.22 6.57
C ALA A 162 14.47 -9.27 7.25
N GLY A 163 13.89 -10.30 7.88
CA GLY A 163 14.63 -11.35 8.59
C GLY A 163 15.37 -10.87 9.86
N ARG A 164 14.89 -9.77 10.47
CA ARG A 164 15.44 -9.23 11.72
C ARG A 164 14.78 -9.81 12.96
N HIS A 165 13.55 -10.28 12.82
CA HIS A 165 12.76 -10.88 13.88
C HIS A 165 12.18 -12.20 13.42
N GLU A 166 12.10 -13.17 14.34
CA GLU A 166 11.40 -14.42 14.11
C GLU A 166 9.88 -14.20 14.17
N GLN A 167 9.12 -14.83 13.26
CA GLN A 167 7.67 -14.65 13.17
C GLN A 167 6.94 -15.09 14.46
N ASP A 168 7.29 -16.25 15.01
CA ASP A 168 6.66 -16.76 16.23
C ASP A 168 6.90 -15.82 17.42
N TRP A 169 8.11 -15.27 17.51
CA TRP A 169 8.40 -14.27 18.51
C TRP A 169 7.57 -12.99 18.32
N ALA A 170 7.37 -12.54 17.09
CA ALA A 170 6.55 -11.38 16.79
C ALA A 170 5.06 -11.62 17.13
N TYR A 171 4.54 -12.83 16.82
CA TYR A 171 3.18 -13.22 17.15
C TYR A 171 2.90 -13.22 18.66
N ASP A 172 3.90 -13.51 19.47
CA ASP A 172 3.82 -13.52 20.94
C ASP A 172 3.94 -12.12 21.58
N ARG A 173 4.13 -11.05 20.79
CA ARG A 173 4.11 -9.68 21.36
C ARG A 173 2.72 -9.37 21.87
N THR A 174 2.67 -8.76 23.08
CA THR A 174 1.40 -8.44 23.75
C THR A 174 1.24 -6.93 23.88
N ASP A 175 -0.01 -6.49 23.80
CA ASP A 175 -0.39 -5.13 24.17
C ASP A 175 -0.56 -4.98 25.70
N SER A 176 -0.96 -3.79 26.15
CA SER A 176 -1.20 -3.48 27.56
C SER A 176 -2.31 -4.31 28.22
N ASP A 177 -3.24 -4.83 27.41
CA ASP A 177 -4.35 -5.67 27.86
C ASP A 177 -4.02 -7.16 27.82
N GLY A 178 -2.79 -7.52 27.42
CA GLY A 178 -2.32 -8.91 27.30
C GLY A 178 -2.78 -9.63 26.05
N LYS A 179 -3.35 -8.93 25.05
CA LYS A 179 -3.72 -9.51 23.75
C LYS A 179 -2.48 -9.72 22.92
N LYS A 180 -2.37 -10.88 22.25
CA LYS A 180 -1.24 -11.19 21.39
C LYS A 180 -1.42 -10.64 19.98
N PHE A 181 -0.32 -10.21 19.36
CA PHE A 181 -0.29 -9.74 17.97
C PHE A 181 -0.88 -10.77 17.01
N GLY A 182 -0.44 -12.04 17.08
CA GLY A 182 -0.93 -13.11 16.20
C GLY A 182 -2.41 -13.41 16.36
N ASP A 183 -2.97 -13.25 17.56
CA ASP A 183 -4.41 -13.46 17.81
C ASP A 183 -5.24 -12.29 17.27
N GLU A 184 -4.77 -11.06 17.47
CA GLU A 184 -5.43 -9.87 16.95
C GLU A 184 -5.38 -9.79 15.42
N LEU A 185 -4.28 -10.25 14.80
CA LEU A 185 -4.16 -10.35 13.34
C LEU A 185 -5.25 -11.28 12.77
N LYS A 186 -5.42 -12.47 13.37
CA LYS A 186 -6.50 -13.41 12.99
C LYS A 186 -7.88 -12.83 13.26
N ARG A 187 -8.07 -12.14 14.40
CA ARG A 187 -9.35 -11.55 14.79
C ARG A 187 -9.87 -10.58 13.74
N ILE A 188 -9.00 -9.75 13.16
CA ILE A 188 -9.39 -8.79 12.11
C ILE A 188 -9.42 -9.40 10.70
N GLY A 189 -9.15 -10.71 10.56
CA GLY A 189 -9.33 -11.45 9.30
C GLY A 189 -8.12 -11.47 8.36
N TRP A 190 -6.92 -11.24 8.92
CA TRP A 190 -5.67 -11.25 8.14
C TRP A 190 -4.73 -12.38 8.53
#